data_35a00141b58e5d7040383e0b9cb4b323
#
_entry.id   35a00141b58e5d7040383e0b9cb4b323
#
_cell.length_a   1.000
_cell.length_b   1.000
_cell.length_c   1.000
_cell.angle_alpha   90.00
_cell.angle_beta   90.00
_cell.angle_gamma   90.00
#
_symmetry.space_group_name_H-M   'P 1'
#
loop_
_entity.id
_entity.type
_entity.pdbx_description
1 polymer ?
#
loop_
_entity_poly.entity_id
_entity_poly.type
_entity_poly.pdbx_seq_one_letter_code
_entity_poly.pdbx_strand_id
1 'polypeptide(L)'
;MTDTLDPAAVAQFLVDNPQFFEQNAALLGRVKLSSPLTGKAVSLQERQMEVMRDKYKALELQMSELIRLAQDNAAIANKFHAWTQSLLQARHGADLPRALVDGLCAQFAVPQATLRLWDLAPANAGQWFAHGVSDDARLFAASLLAPYCGSNNDFEAVRWLDDAAAVQSTVILPLRSGGSAFGLLILGSPDPARFGADMATDFLIHIGETASAALAALRA
;
A
#
# COMPACT_ATOMS: atom_id res chain seq x y z
N MET A 1 -7.92 40.84 48.13
CA MET A 1 -8.25 39.53 47.55
C MET A 1 -8.31 39.73 46.03
N THR A 2 -7.24 39.38 45.32
CA THR A 2 -7.20 39.39 43.84
C THR A 2 -7.91 38.12 43.39
N ASP A 3 -9.15 38.29 42.93
CA ASP A 3 -9.89 37.23 42.26
C ASP A 3 -9.06 36.81 41.04
N THR A 4 -8.44 35.66 41.15
CA THR A 4 -7.68 35.08 40.02
C THR A 4 -8.69 34.58 39.00
N LEU A 5 -8.90 35.37 37.94
CA LEU A 5 -9.70 34.94 36.80
C LEU A 5 -9.20 33.61 36.25
N ASP A 6 -10.12 32.68 36.07
CA ASP A 6 -9.80 31.37 35.48
C ASP A 6 -9.25 31.57 34.05
N PRO A 7 -8.04 31.09 33.75
CA PRO A 7 -7.45 31.20 32.42
C PRO A 7 -8.33 30.62 31.29
N ALA A 8 -9.11 29.56 31.60
CA ALA A 8 -10.02 28.96 30.62
C ALA A 8 -11.20 29.88 30.30
N ALA A 9 -11.75 30.55 31.32
CA ALA A 9 -12.82 31.55 31.15
C ALA A 9 -12.34 32.75 30.33
N VAL A 10 -11.11 33.22 30.55
CA VAL A 10 -10.50 34.30 29.76
C VAL A 10 -10.31 33.90 28.31
N ALA A 11 -9.81 32.67 28.06
CA ALA A 11 -9.63 32.15 26.70
C ALA A 11 -10.97 32.07 25.97
N GLN A 12 -12.01 31.54 26.63
CA GLN A 12 -13.36 31.46 26.04
C GLN A 12 -13.93 32.85 25.73
N PHE A 13 -13.78 33.77 26.67
CA PHE A 13 -14.21 35.17 26.47
C PHE A 13 -13.58 35.82 25.23
N LEU A 14 -12.27 35.58 25.01
CA LEU A 14 -11.56 36.13 23.85
C LEU A 14 -11.99 35.51 22.53
N VAL A 15 -12.36 34.22 22.54
CA VAL A 15 -12.93 33.53 21.37
C VAL A 15 -14.31 34.05 21.03
N ASP A 16 -15.15 34.29 22.04
CA ASP A 16 -16.52 34.72 21.87
C ASP A 16 -16.62 36.25 21.52
N ASN A 17 -15.56 37.03 21.81
CA ASN A 17 -15.49 38.45 21.60
C ASN A 17 -14.28 38.85 20.74
N PRO A 18 -14.25 38.50 19.43
CA PRO A 18 -13.12 38.79 18.55
C PRO A 18 -12.80 40.28 18.39
N GLN A 19 -13.81 41.16 18.59
CA GLN A 19 -13.67 42.60 18.55
C GLN A 19 -12.96 43.21 19.77
N PHE A 20 -12.69 42.43 20.80
CA PHE A 20 -12.03 42.89 22.04
C PHE A 20 -10.69 43.58 21.74
N PHE A 21 -9.89 43.06 20.84
CA PHE A 21 -8.60 43.59 20.48
C PHE A 21 -8.70 44.78 19.54
N GLU A 22 -9.77 44.93 18.76
CA GLU A 22 -10.05 46.13 17.98
C GLU A 22 -10.33 47.31 18.89
N GLN A 23 -11.14 47.13 19.93
CA GLN A 23 -11.49 48.15 20.91
C GLN A 23 -10.34 48.46 21.89
N ASN A 24 -9.42 47.50 22.09
CA ASN A 24 -8.32 47.59 23.05
C ASN A 24 -6.95 47.40 22.36
N ALA A 25 -6.73 48.02 21.21
CA ALA A 25 -5.52 47.88 20.39
C ALA A 25 -4.22 48.12 21.17
N ALA A 26 -4.23 49.06 22.14
CA ALA A 26 -3.07 49.33 22.98
C ALA A 26 -2.62 48.14 23.86
N LEU A 27 -3.51 47.20 24.15
CA LEU A 27 -3.16 45.99 24.91
C LEU A 27 -2.25 45.06 24.09
N LEU A 28 -2.42 44.98 22.78
CA LEU A 28 -1.61 44.13 21.90
C LEU A 28 -0.12 44.48 22.01
N GLY A 29 0.23 45.73 22.15
CA GLY A 29 1.62 46.18 22.31
C GLY A 29 2.16 45.99 23.74
N ARG A 30 1.29 45.82 24.75
CA ARG A 30 1.66 45.67 26.17
C ARG A 30 1.76 44.21 26.59
N VAL A 31 1.01 43.32 25.95
CA VAL A 31 1.05 41.87 26.26
C VAL A 31 2.35 41.29 25.69
N LYS A 32 3.24 40.90 26.57
CA LYS A 32 4.48 40.19 26.24
C LYS A 32 4.33 38.71 26.57
N LEU A 33 4.61 37.86 25.58
CA LEU A 33 4.63 36.40 25.74
C LEU A 33 6.08 35.94 25.79
N SER A 34 6.39 34.93 26.59
CA SER A 34 7.71 34.28 26.54
C SER A 34 7.77 33.36 25.32
N SER A 35 8.79 33.51 24.49
CA SER A 35 9.07 32.54 23.42
C SER A 35 9.54 31.23 24.05
N PRO A 36 8.92 30.07 23.72
CA PRO A 36 9.38 28.78 24.23
C PRO A 36 10.75 28.37 23.69
N LEU A 37 11.22 28.97 22.57
CA LEU A 37 12.51 28.67 21.97
C LEU A 37 13.65 29.49 22.57
N THR A 38 13.41 30.74 22.94
CA THR A 38 14.47 31.67 23.39
C THR A 38 14.31 32.13 24.84
N GLY A 39 13.18 31.86 25.47
CA GLY A 39 12.86 32.32 26.84
C GLY A 39 12.72 33.85 26.96
N LYS A 40 12.89 34.61 25.88
CA LYS A 40 12.77 36.08 25.86
C LYS A 40 11.32 36.52 25.70
N ALA A 41 10.99 37.66 26.29
CA ALA A 41 9.69 38.29 26.11
C ALA A 41 9.55 38.80 24.66
N VAL A 42 8.52 38.31 23.94
CA VAL A 42 8.20 38.67 22.57
C VAL A 42 6.80 39.30 22.49
N SER A 43 6.54 40.10 21.48
CA SER A 43 5.21 40.61 21.24
C SER A 43 4.24 39.53 20.77
N LEU A 44 2.93 39.73 20.96
CA LEU A 44 1.90 38.82 20.46
C LEU A 44 2.04 38.59 18.94
N GLN A 45 2.37 39.66 18.20
CA GLN A 45 2.59 39.58 16.75
C GLN A 45 3.79 38.66 16.38
N GLU A 46 4.91 38.83 17.07
CA GLU A 46 6.08 37.96 16.86
C GLU A 46 5.74 36.50 17.15
N ARG A 47 4.98 36.24 18.21
CA ARG A 47 4.53 34.89 18.55
C ARG A 47 3.58 34.30 17.51
N GLN A 48 2.66 35.09 16.97
CA GLN A 48 1.80 34.68 15.87
C GLN A 48 2.63 34.32 14.62
N MET A 49 3.63 35.13 14.30
CA MET A 49 4.52 34.85 13.16
C MET A 49 5.35 33.57 13.34
N GLU A 50 5.84 33.28 14.55
CA GLU A 50 6.50 32.01 14.84
C GLU A 50 5.55 30.83 14.61
N VAL A 51 4.34 30.87 15.19
CA VAL A 51 3.34 29.81 15.00
C VAL A 51 2.96 29.63 13.53
N MET A 52 2.83 30.73 12.77
CA MET A 52 2.54 30.66 11.33
C MET A 52 3.69 30.02 10.55
N ARG A 53 4.94 30.36 10.86
CA ARG A 53 6.12 29.74 10.24
C ARG A 53 6.20 28.24 10.52
N ASP A 54 5.93 27.84 11.76
CA ASP A 54 5.93 26.43 12.15
C ASP A 54 4.84 25.64 11.40
N LYS A 55 3.63 26.21 11.32
CA LYS A 55 2.52 25.62 10.55
C LYS A 55 2.84 25.54 9.06
N TYR A 56 3.44 26.58 8.49
CA TYR A 56 3.84 26.60 7.09
C TYR A 56 4.87 25.51 6.79
N LYS A 57 5.90 25.39 7.64
CA LYS A 57 6.92 24.35 7.52
C LYS A 57 6.33 22.93 7.63
N ALA A 58 5.39 22.72 8.56
CA ALA A 58 4.69 21.45 8.69
C ALA A 58 3.89 21.11 7.43
N LEU A 59 3.19 22.11 6.85
CA LEU A 59 2.42 21.97 5.62
C LEU A 59 3.32 21.65 4.41
N GLU A 60 4.48 22.29 4.29
CA GLU A 60 5.46 22.01 3.24
C GLU A 60 5.98 20.57 3.32
N LEU A 61 6.25 20.05 4.53
CA LEU A 61 6.67 18.67 4.74
C LEU A 61 5.56 17.69 4.34
N GLN A 62 4.31 17.95 4.75
CA GLN A 62 3.16 17.13 4.36
C GLN A 62 2.94 17.13 2.84
N MET A 63 3.05 18.30 2.21
CA MET A 63 2.92 18.41 0.75
C MET A 63 4.03 17.64 0.02
N SER A 64 5.26 17.75 0.49
CA SER A 64 6.38 17.00 -0.08
C SER A 64 6.19 15.49 0.01
N GLU A 65 5.67 15.01 1.14
CA GLU A 65 5.35 13.59 1.33
C GLU A 65 4.21 13.13 0.42
N LEU A 66 3.15 13.94 0.27
CA LEU A 66 2.04 13.64 -0.65
C LEU A 66 2.52 13.56 -2.10
N ILE A 67 3.41 14.47 -2.52
CA ILE A 67 3.99 14.46 -3.87
C ILE A 67 4.82 13.18 -4.07
N ARG A 68 5.63 12.80 -3.08
CA ARG A 68 6.43 11.56 -3.13
C ARG A 68 5.53 10.34 -3.28
N LEU A 69 4.48 10.21 -2.46
CA LEU A 69 3.52 9.11 -2.53
C LEU A 69 2.79 9.06 -3.88
N ALA A 70 2.43 10.22 -4.43
CA ALA A 70 1.80 10.30 -5.75
C ALA A 70 2.74 9.82 -6.87
N GLN A 71 4.03 10.18 -6.80
CA GLN A 71 5.04 9.72 -7.75
C GLN A 71 5.27 8.21 -7.65
N ASP A 72 5.37 7.66 -6.43
CA ASP A 72 5.52 6.22 -6.20
C ASP A 72 4.32 5.45 -6.77
N ASN A 73 3.10 5.93 -6.50
CA ASN A 73 1.88 5.33 -7.05
C ASN A 73 1.84 5.39 -8.59
N ALA A 74 2.24 6.52 -9.19
CA ALA A 74 2.32 6.65 -10.64
C ALA A 74 3.34 5.67 -11.25
N ALA A 75 4.49 5.48 -10.59
CA ALA A 75 5.51 4.52 -11.04
C ALA A 75 4.98 3.08 -11.00
N ILE A 76 4.25 2.71 -9.94
CA ILE A 76 3.60 1.39 -9.82
C ILE A 76 2.54 1.21 -10.92
N ALA A 77 1.69 2.22 -11.16
CA ALA A 77 0.68 2.18 -12.21
C ALA A 77 1.28 2.00 -13.61
N ASN A 78 2.41 2.68 -13.91
CA ASN A 78 3.11 2.51 -15.17
C ASN A 78 3.68 1.10 -15.35
N LYS A 79 4.24 0.49 -14.30
CA LYS A 79 4.70 -0.91 -14.31
C LYS A 79 3.54 -1.88 -14.57
N PHE A 80 2.40 -1.64 -13.92
CA PHE A 80 1.21 -2.45 -14.12
C PHE A 80 0.68 -2.35 -15.55
N HIS A 81 0.65 -1.15 -16.10
CA HIS A 81 0.25 -0.94 -17.48
C HIS A 81 1.18 -1.67 -18.48
N ALA A 82 2.50 -1.56 -18.28
CA ALA A 82 3.48 -2.27 -19.11
C ALA A 82 3.34 -3.79 -19.01
N TRP A 83 3.11 -4.32 -17.80
CA TRP A 83 2.83 -5.74 -17.59
C TRP A 83 1.54 -6.17 -18.30
N THR A 84 0.45 -5.43 -18.14
CA THR A 84 -0.82 -5.71 -18.83
C THR A 84 -0.66 -5.71 -20.34
N GLN A 85 0.09 -4.75 -20.90
CA GLN A 85 0.39 -4.72 -22.32
C GLN A 85 1.14 -5.98 -22.79
N SER A 86 2.12 -6.46 -21.99
CA SER A 86 2.84 -7.70 -22.31
C SER A 86 1.93 -8.92 -22.34
N LEU A 87 0.94 -9.00 -21.43
CA LEU A 87 -0.07 -10.06 -21.43
C LEU A 87 -0.96 -10.03 -22.66
N LEU A 88 -1.36 -8.83 -23.11
CA LEU A 88 -2.18 -8.67 -24.32
C LEU A 88 -1.40 -9.03 -25.60
N GLN A 89 -0.06 -8.90 -25.59
CA GLN A 89 0.80 -9.28 -26.70
C GLN A 89 1.16 -10.76 -26.71
N ALA A 90 1.05 -11.43 -25.54
CA ALA A 90 1.30 -12.86 -25.46
C ALA A 90 0.28 -13.64 -26.30
N ARG A 91 0.76 -14.67 -27.01
CA ARG A 91 -0.13 -15.54 -27.78
C ARG A 91 -1.03 -16.34 -26.84
N HIS A 92 -2.24 -16.62 -27.28
CA HIS A 92 -3.22 -17.38 -26.49
C HIS A 92 -2.71 -18.80 -26.24
N GLY A 93 -3.05 -19.38 -25.07
CA GLY A 93 -2.76 -20.75 -24.71
C GLY A 93 -1.64 -20.90 -23.65
N ALA A 94 -0.84 -21.95 -23.80
CA ALA A 94 0.17 -22.34 -22.80
C ALA A 94 1.29 -21.31 -22.56
N ASP A 95 1.49 -20.36 -23.48
CA ASP A 95 2.51 -19.30 -23.34
C ASP A 95 2.08 -18.19 -22.37
N LEU A 96 0.78 -17.97 -22.19
CA LEU A 96 0.26 -16.89 -21.38
C LEU A 96 0.63 -17.00 -19.89
N PRO A 97 0.55 -18.17 -19.22
CA PRO A 97 1.00 -18.32 -17.84
C PRO A 97 2.50 -18.01 -17.66
N ARG A 98 3.33 -18.35 -18.62
CA ARG A 98 4.76 -18.04 -18.60
C ARG A 98 4.98 -16.52 -18.74
N ALA A 99 4.35 -15.90 -19.74
CA ALA A 99 4.43 -14.45 -19.95
C ALA A 99 3.96 -13.65 -18.73
N LEU A 100 2.93 -14.14 -18.02
CA LEU A 100 2.42 -13.55 -16.80
C LEU A 100 3.48 -13.54 -15.69
N VAL A 101 4.09 -14.69 -15.40
CA VAL A 101 5.09 -14.86 -14.36
C VAL A 101 6.37 -14.08 -14.69
N ASP A 102 6.90 -14.24 -15.90
CA ASP A 102 8.12 -13.56 -16.35
C ASP A 102 7.93 -12.03 -16.36
N GLY A 103 6.74 -11.58 -16.76
CA GLY A 103 6.37 -10.17 -16.76
C GLY A 103 6.31 -9.58 -15.33
N LEU A 104 5.81 -10.31 -14.35
CA LEU A 104 5.83 -9.88 -12.95
C LEU A 104 7.27 -9.76 -12.43
N CYS A 105 8.11 -10.76 -12.69
CA CYS A 105 9.52 -10.71 -12.31
C CYS A 105 10.23 -9.51 -12.94
N ALA A 106 10.03 -9.26 -14.24
CA ALA A 106 10.70 -8.20 -14.97
C ALA A 106 10.22 -6.78 -14.57
N GLN A 107 8.90 -6.55 -14.51
CA GLN A 107 8.35 -5.22 -14.29
C GLN A 107 8.40 -4.78 -12.82
N PHE A 108 8.19 -5.72 -11.89
CA PHE A 108 8.13 -5.41 -10.45
C PHE A 108 9.39 -5.84 -9.70
N ALA A 109 10.41 -6.34 -10.40
CA ALA A 109 11.64 -6.86 -9.81
C ALA A 109 11.35 -7.89 -8.69
N VAL A 110 10.37 -8.77 -8.93
CA VAL A 110 10.06 -9.88 -8.02
C VAL A 110 11.12 -10.95 -8.23
N PRO A 111 11.82 -11.42 -7.18
CA PRO A 111 12.91 -12.39 -7.33
C PRO A 111 12.45 -13.71 -7.90
N GLN A 112 11.29 -14.21 -7.46
CA GLN A 112 10.72 -15.47 -7.93
C GLN A 112 9.19 -15.33 -7.99
N ALA A 113 8.60 -15.88 -9.05
CA ALA A 113 7.16 -16.01 -9.19
C ALA A 113 6.79 -17.34 -9.85
N THR A 114 5.65 -17.90 -9.48
CA THR A 114 5.09 -19.10 -10.11
C THR A 114 3.58 -19.09 -9.97
N LEU A 115 2.91 -19.97 -10.70
CA LEU A 115 1.48 -20.18 -10.52
C LEU A 115 1.11 -21.67 -10.70
N ARG A 116 -0.02 -22.04 -10.13
CA ARG A 116 -0.65 -23.33 -10.38
C ARG A 116 -2.14 -23.11 -10.61
N LEU A 117 -2.67 -23.87 -11.56
CA LEU A 117 -4.06 -23.81 -12.00
C LEU A 117 -4.68 -25.18 -11.93
N TRP A 118 -5.98 -25.22 -11.69
CA TRP A 118 -6.79 -26.43 -11.71
C TRP A 118 -8.11 -26.17 -12.45
N ASP A 119 -8.93 -27.20 -12.63
CA ASP A 119 -10.18 -27.14 -13.42
C ASP A 119 -9.93 -26.63 -14.85
N LEU A 120 -8.86 -27.14 -15.46
CA LEU A 120 -8.37 -26.75 -16.79
C LEU A 120 -9.03 -27.56 -17.87
N ALA A 121 -9.12 -26.96 -19.07
CA ALA A 121 -9.50 -27.70 -20.27
C ALA A 121 -8.52 -28.84 -20.53
N PRO A 122 -8.96 -30.00 -21.08
CA PRO A 122 -8.12 -31.18 -21.29
C PRO A 122 -6.83 -30.90 -22.07
N ALA A 123 -6.86 -29.96 -22.99
CA ALA A 123 -5.68 -29.54 -23.76
C ALA A 123 -4.55 -28.95 -22.90
N ASN A 124 -4.88 -28.44 -21.71
CA ASN A 124 -3.94 -27.79 -20.79
C ASN A 124 -3.49 -28.71 -19.65
N ALA A 125 -4.04 -29.92 -19.53
CA ALA A 125 -3.79 -30.83 -18.41
C ALA A 125 -2.32 -31.28 -18.29
N GLY A 126 -1.55 -31.31 -19.40
CA GLY A 126 -0.14 -31.69 -19.41
C GLY A 126 0.84 -30.53 -19.18
N GLN A 127 0.36 -29.33 -18.95
CA GLN A 127 1.22 -28.14 -18.82
C GLN A 127 1.86 -28.03 -17.41
N TRP A 128 3.00 -27.34 -17.34
CA TRP A 128 3.79 -27.18 -16.12
C TRP A 128 2.99 -26.58 -14.94
N PHE A 129 2.00 -25.73 -15.24
CA PHE A 129 1.15 -25.06 -14.24
C PHE A 129 -0.03 -25.92 -13.77
N ALA A 130 -0.24 -27.12 -14.35
CA ALA A 130 -1.42 -27.97 -14.08
C ALA A 130 -1.17 -29.03 -12.98
N HIS A 131 0.06 -29.15 -12.50
CA HIS A 131 0.45 -30.28 -11.63
C HIS A 131 0.90 -29.81 -10.24
N GLY A 132 0.92 -30.78 -9.28
CA GLY A 132 1.50 -30.57 -7.95
C GLY A 132 0.65 -29.73 -7.01
N VAL A 133 -0.67 -29.76 -7.15
CA VAL A 133 -1.63 -29.06 -6.27
C VAL A 133 -2.37 -30.07 -5.42
N SER A 134 -2.23 -30.00 -4.10
CA SER A 134 -3.01 -30.80 -3.16
C SER A 134 -4.42 -30.27 -2.98
N ASP A 135 -5.30 -31.09 -2.41
CA ASP A 135 -6.65 -30.65 -2.03
C ASP A 135 -6.59 -29.58 -0.92
N ASP A 136 -5.60 -29.65 -0.02
CA ASP A 136 -5.38 -28.65 1.02
C ASP A 136 -5.01 -27.30 0.43
N ALA A 137 -4.15 -27.25 -0.61
CA ALA A 137 -3.84 -26.01 -1.31
C ALA A 137 -5.05 -25.41 -2.03
N ARG A 138 -5.95 -26.24 -2.57
CA ARG A 138 -7.23 -25.78 -3.18
C ARG A 138 -8.17 -25.21 -2.12
N LEU A 139 -8.32 -25.87 -0.98
CA LEU A 139 -9.12 -25.39 0.16
C LEU A 139 -8.57 -24.08 0.70
N PHE A 140 -7.25 -23.99 0.84
CA PHE A 140 -6.58 -22.77 1.25
C PHE A 140 -6.88 -21.61 0.27
N ALA A 141 -6.73 -21.83 -1.04
CA ALA A 141 -7.07 -20.85 -2.07
C ALA A 141 -8.54 -20.40 -2.01
N ALA A 142 -9.44 -21.32 -1.74
CA ALA A 142 -10.87 -21.03 -1.59
C ALA A 142 -11.14 -20.14 -0.36
N SER A 143 -10.42 -20.33 0.74
CA SER A 143 -10.56 -19.57 1.98
C SER A 143 -9.96 -18.16 1.93
N LEU A 144 -9.00 -17.90 1.05
CA LEU A 144 -8.37 -16.60 0.90
C LEU A 144 -9.33 -15.60 0.27
N LEU A 145 -9.89 -14.69 1.05
CA LEU A 145 -10.76 -13.61 0.54
C LEU A 145 -9.97 -12.42 -0.04
N ALA A 146 -8.72 -12.27 0.40
CA ALA A 146 -7.78 -11.24 -0.05
C ALA A 146 -6.40 -11.85 -0.24
N PRO A 147 -5.48 -11.17 -0.96
CA PRO A 147 -4.09 -11.61 -1.07
C PRO A 147 -3.44 -11.77 0.30
N TYR A 148 -2.69 -12.86 0.50
CA TYR A 148 -1.80 -12.99 1.64
C TYR A 148 -0.49 -12.27 1.33
N CYS A 149 -0.02 -11.44 2.25
CA CYS A 149 1.30 -10.81 2.25
C CYS A 149 1.95 -11.03 3.61
N GLY A 150 3.18 -11.51 3.63
CA GLY A 150 3.90 -11.68 4.90
C GLY A 150 5.02 -12.70 4.83
N SER A 151 5.46 -13.12 6.02
CA SER A 151 6.49 -14.14 6.18
C SER A 151 6.08 -15.45 5.56
N ASN A 152 7.06 -16.18 5.03
CA ASN A 152 6.85 -17.55 4.60
C ASN A 152 6.66 -18.45 5.84
N ASN A 153 5.42 -18.92 6.03
CA ASN A 153 5.04 -19.84 7.10
C ASN A 153 4.99 -21.28 6.60
N ASP A 154 5.94 -21.68 5.75
CA ASP A 154 6.05 -23.01 5.16
C ASP A 154 4.81 -23.45 4.34
N PHE A 155 4.18 -22.49 3.65
CA PHE A 155 3.05 -22.77 2.78
C PHE A 155 3.43 -23.75 1.68
N GLU A 156 2.57 -24.75 1.39
CA GLU A 156 2.77 -25.67 0.25
C GLU A 156 3.00 -24.91 -1.05
N ALA A 157 2.23 -23.84 -1.29
CA ALA A 157 2.29 -23.06 -2.49
C ALA A 157 3.66 -22.38 -2.72
N VAL A 158 4.41 -22.06 -1.66
CA VAL A 158 5.77 -21.51 -1.76
C VAL A 158 6.76 -22.57 -2.27
N ARG A 159 6.53 -23.84 -1.99
CA ARG A 159 7.38 -24.95 -2.45
C ARG A 159 7.34 -25.15 -3.98
N TRP A 160 6.43 -24.49 -4.68
CA TRP A 160 6.35 -24.50 -6.15
C TRP A 160 7.34 -23.53 -6.81
N LEU A 161 7.98 -22.65 -6.04
CA LEU A 161 9.03 -21.75 -6.51
C LEU A 161 10.34 -22.52 -6.74
N ASP A 162 11.16 -22.01 -7.65
CA ASP A 162 12.42 -22.68 -8.05
C ASP A 162 13.41 -22.79 -6.88
N ASP A 163 13.53 -21.75 -6.05
CA ASP A 163 14.36 -21.73 -4.84
C ASP A 163 13.48 -21.41 -3.61
N ALA A 164 12.58 -22.32 -3.29
CA ALA A 164 11.66 -22.19 -2.17
C ALA A 164 12.36 -22.04 -0.81
N ALA A 165 13.56 -22.64 -0.66
CA ALA A 165 14.31 -22.61 0.59
C ALA A 165 14.84 -21.22 0.93
N ALA A 166 15.12 -20.40 -0.07
CA ALA A 166 15.58 -19.03 0.12
C ALA A 166 14.44 -18.04 0.44
N VAL A 167 13.17 -18.43 0.27
CA VAL A 167 12.03 -17.51 0.43
C VAL A 167 11.75 -17.23 1.89
N GLN A 168 11.86 -15.95 2.28
CA GLN A 168 11.54 -15.46 3.63
C GLN A 168 10.22 -14.71 3.68
N SER A 169 9.86 -13.96 2.61
CA SER A 169 8.56 -13.31 2.49
C SER A 169 7.86 -13.71 1.21
N THR A 170 6.52 -13.76 1.24
CA THR A 170 5.71 -14.24 0.12
C THR A 170 4.41 -13.46 -0.03
N VAL A 171 3.93 -13.42 -1.27
CA VAL A 171 2.56 -13.03 -1.62
C VAL A 171 1.88 -14.24 -2.23
N ILE A 172 0.68 -14.54 -1.77
CA ILE A 172 -0.18 -15.59 -2.31
C ILE A 172 -1.49 -14.97 -2.78
N LEU A 173 -1.74 -15.05 -4.08
CA LEU A 173 -2.89 -14.44 -4.75
C LEU A 173 -3.83 -15.55 -5.23
N PRO A 174 -5.06 -15.62 -4.74
CA PRO A 174 -6.04 -16.54 -5.30
C PRO A 174 -6.51 -16.04 -6.67
N LEU A 175 -6.48 -16.93 -7.67
CA LEU A 175 -7.02 -16.68 -9.00
C LEU A 175 -8.47 -17.17 -9.04
N ARG A 176 -9.41 -16.28 -9.35
CA ARG A 176 -10.83 -16.54 -9.22
C ARG A 176 -11.61 -16.27 -10.51
N SER A 177 -12.63 -17.07 -10.73
CA SER A 177 -13.62 -16.84 -11.80
C SER A 177 -15.00 -17.25 -11.32
N GLY A 178 -15.97 -16.36 -11.45
CA GLY A 178 -17.34 -16.62 -10.96
C GLY A 178 -17.42 -16.94 -9.46
N GLY A 179 -16.51 -16.38 -8.65
CA GLY A 179 -16.46 -16.61 -7.19
C GLY A 179 -15.66 -17.85 -6.75
N SER A 180 -15.34 -18.81 -7.64
CA SER A 180 -14.55 -20.00 -7.35
C SER A 180 -13.06 -19.74 -7.63
N ALA A 181 -12.17 -20.26 -6.72
CA ALA A 181 -10.75 -20.25 -6.97
C ALA A 181 -10.38 -21.38 -7.95
N PHE A 182 -9.60 -21.05 -8.97
CA PHE A 182 -9.11 -22.01 -9.96
C PHE A 182 -7.58 -22.01 -10.09
N GLY A 183 -6.90 -21.24 -9.25
CA GLY A 183 -5.45 -21.14 -9.25
C GLY A 183 -4.93 -20.33 -8.07
N LEU A 184 -3.62 -20.42 -7.90
CA LEU A 184 -2.81 -19.57 -7.03
C LEU A 184 -1.65 -18.99 -7.83
N LEU A 185 -1.39 -17.71 -7.64
CA LEU A 185 -0.20 -17.00 -8.11
C LEU A 185 0.65 -16.68 -6.89
N ILE A 186 1.92 -17.07 -6.93
CA ILE A 186 2.85 -16.98 -5.82
C ILE A 186 4.00 -16.08 -6.20
N LEU A 187 4.34 -15.13 -5.33
CA LEU A 187 5.54 -14.32 -5.42
C LEU A 187 6.40 -14.61 -4.21
N GLY A 188 7.70 -14.79 -4.41
CA GLY A 188 8.65 -15.11 -3.34
C GLY A 188 9.84 -14.17 -3.34
N SER A 189 10.34 -13.84 -2.14
CA SER A 189 11.54 -13.03 -1.94
C SER A 189 12.40 -13.58 -0.80
N PRO A 190 13.74 -13.56 -0.95
CA PRO A 190 14.64 -13.84 0.15
C PRO A 190 14.74 -12.69 1.17
N ASP A 191 14.24 -11.51 0.83
CA ASP A 191 14.17 -10.36 1.74
C ASP A 191 12.90 -10.45 2.58
N PRO A 192 12.99 -10.57 3.94
CA PRO A 192 11.82 -10.66 4.81
C PRO A 192 10.96 -9.38 4.83
N ALA A 193 11.55 -8.23 4.47
CA ALA A 193 10.84 -6.95 4.44
C ALA A 193 10.18 -6.64 3.08
N ARG A 194 10.43 -7.47 2.05
CA ARG A 194 9.92 -7.21 0.70
C ARG A 194 8.40 -7.24 0.62
N PHE A 195 7.79 -8.23 1.26
CA PHE A 195 6.35 -8.44 1.28
C PHE A 195 5.86 -8.42 2.74
N GLY A 196 5.72 -7.20 3.29
CA GLY A 196 5.24 -7.00 4.65
C GLY A 196 3.71 -7.05 4.75
N ALA A 197 3.20 -7.38 5.92
CA ALA A 197 1.76 -7.41 6.19
C ALA A 197 1.11 -6.01 6.14
N ASP A 198 1.91 -4.95 6.24
CA ASP A 198 1.54 -3.54 6.14
C ASP A 198 1.55 -3.02 4.69
N MET A 199 1.99 -3.85 3.74
CA MET A 199 1.99 -3.48 2.33
C MET A 199 0.56 -3.27 1.83
N ALA A 200 0.31 -2.14 1.15
CA ALA A 200 -0.98 -1.87 0.52
C ALA A 200 -1.35 -2.99 -0.46
N THR A 201 -2.38 -3.77 -0.13
CA THR A 201 -2.80 -4.94 -0.89
C THR A 201 -3.65 -4.59 -2.12
N ASP A 202 -4.13 -3.35 -2.24
CA ASP A 202 -5.00 -2.92 -3.33
C ASP A 202 -4.40 -3.21 -4.71
N PHE A 203 -3.09 -2.94 -4.85
CA PHE A 203 -2.39 -3.21 -6.09
C PHE A 203 -2.27 -4.72 -6.40
N LEU A 204 -2.07 -5.54 -5.37
CA LEU A 204 -2.03 -7.01 -5.51
C LEU A 204 -3.39 -7.58 -5.89
N ILE A 205 -4.47 -6.98 -5.42
CA ILE A 205 -5.84 -7.33 -5.85
C ILE A 205 -5.98 -7.12 -7.36
N HIS A 206 -5.54 -5.97 -7.88
CA HIS A 206 -5.58 -5.71 -9.33
C HIS A 206 -4.71 -6.66 -10.15
N ILE A 207 -3.53 -7.07 -9.63
CA ILE A 207 -2.73 -8.13 -10.25
C ILE A 207 -3.52 -9.44 -10.29
N GLY A 208 -4.12 -9.84 -9.17
CA GLY A 208 -4.90 -11.07 -9.07
C GLY A 208 -6.12 -11.08 -10.00
N GLU A 209 -6.86 -9.98 -10.08
CA GLU A 209 -8.00 -9.81 -10.98
C GLU A 209 -7.59 -9.88 -12.45
N THR A 210 -6.52 -9.16 -12.82
CA THR A 210 -5.99 -9.16 -14.20
C THR A 210 -5.47 -10.54 -14.60
N ALA A 211 -4.71 -11.19 -13.71
CA ALA A 211 -4.23 -12.55 -13.92
C ALA A 211 -5.39 -13.54 -14.05
N SER A 212 -6.40 -13.42 -13.19
CA SER A 212 -7.61 -14.26 -13.22
C SER A 212 -8.35 -14.12 -14.53
N ALA A 213 -8.56 -12.89 -15.00
CA ALA A 213 -9.24 -12.60 -16.26
C ALA A 213 -8.46 -13.15 -17.46
N ALA A 214 -7.12 -12.95 -17.48
CA ALA A 214 -6.27 -13.44 -18.55
C ALA A 214 -6.26 -14.97 -18.63
N LEU A 215 -6.19 -15.66 -17.48
CA LEU A 215 -6.05 -17.12 -17.41
C LEU A 215 -7.41 -17.86 -17.45
N ALA A 216 -8.53 -17.17 -17.32
CA ALA A 216 -9.86 -17.78 -17.34
C ALA A 216 -10.13 -18.60 -18.61
N ALA A 217 -9.55 -18.19 -19.75
CA ALA A 217 -9.69 -18.90 -21.04
C ALA A 217 -9.02 -20.30 -21.08
N LEU A 218 -8.19 -20.64 -20.07
CA LEU A 218 -7.52 -21.95 -19.97
C LEU A 218 -8.39 -23.00 -19.27
N ARG A 219 -9.52 -22.59 -18.68
CA ARG A 219 -10.45 -23.45 -17.94
C ARG A 219 -11.31 -24.31 -18.86
N ALA A 220 -11.87 -25.36 -18.25
CA ALA A 220 -12.86 -26.22 -18.91
C ALA A 220 -14.23 -25.53 -19.05
#